data_d29101c03007768233278c8501aeeab6
#
_entry.id   d29101c03007768233278c8501aeeab6
#
_cell.length_a   1.000
_cell.length_b   1.000
_cell.length_c   1.000
_cell.angle_alpha   90.00
_cell.angle_beta   90.00
_cell.angle_gamma   90.00
#
_symmetry.space_group_name_H-M   'P 1'
#
loop_
_entity.id
_entity.type
_entity.pdbx_description
1 polymer ?
#
loop_
_entity_poly.entity_id
_entity_poly.type
_entity_poly.pdbx_seq_one_letter_code
_entity_poly.pdbx_strand_id
1 'polypeptide(L)'
;NGRDIHLRGVLDCCVFPLTGYPSTDVEEWRRIFTTIRSYGMNHVRFHSWCPPEAAFTAADEVGMYLQAELPMWIKDVGQYPARRDFFEQEMYAVLEEYGNHPSFILMCNGNENEGDFAVLEDLVKKAQAHDGRRLYSASTARTHVPADQFYTSHVTEKGWITVYEGKPSTDWDRNETSAIDVPVIAHETGQRCMYPNFDEIKKYTGVVEARNMEVFRERLARHGMLHQADDFFRATGAHTVLQYKEVNESLLRSSKSGGFQLLGLQDFPGQGSAFVGILDAFWESKGLVTPEKFRESCAPTVLLAR
;
A
#
# COMPACT_ATOMS: atom_id res chain seq x y z
N ASN A 1 -13.39 0.62 -20.90
CA ASN A 1 -12.66 0.13 -22.08
C ASN A 1 -12.77 -1.40 -22.26
N GLY A 2 -13.41 -2.14 -21.33
CA GLY A 2 -13.61 -3.59 -21.40
C GLY A 2 -12.33 -4.44 -21.38
N ARG A 3 -11.24 -3.92 -20.79
CA ARG A 3 -9.99 -4.65 -20.58
C ARG A 3 -9.84 -4.97 -19.11
N ASP A 4 -9.45 -6.20 -18.79
CA ASP A 4 -9.09 -6.60 -17.46
C ASP A 4 -7.84 -5.83 -16.99
N ILE A 5 -7.85 -5.41 -15.74
CA ILE A 5 -6.73 -4.73 -15.09
C ILE A 5 -6.29 -5.56 -13.89
N HIS A 6 -4.99 -5.86 -13.82
CA HIS A 6 -4.36 -6.36 -12.62
C HIS A 6 -3.66 -5.19 -11.89
N LEU A 7 -4.08 -4.89 -10.68
CA LEU A 7 -3.52 -3.79 -9.89
C LEU A 7 -2.19 -4.22 -9.25
N ARG A 8 -1.13 -3.55 -9.61
CA ARG A 8 0.21 -3.68 -9.00
C ARG A 8 0.43 -2.44 -8.16
N GLY A 9 0.09 -2.54 -6.90
CA GLY A 9 -0.05 -1.38 -6.03
C GLY A 9 0.97 -1.30 -4.91
N VAL A 10 0.98 -0.11 -4.32
CA VAL A 10 1.75 0.24 -3.13
C VAL A 10 0.89 1.08 -2.20
N LEU A 11 1.16 0.99 -0.88
CA LEU A 11 0.56 1.90 0.09
C LEU A 11 1.30 3.23 0.11
N ASP A 12 0.53 4.29 0.34
CA ASP A 12 1.02 5.59 0.80
C ASP A 12 0.43 5.86 2.19
N CYS A 13 1.30 5.98 3.18
CA CYS A 13 0.93 6.21 4.58
C CYS A 13 1.14 7.67 5.01
N CYS A 14 1.02 8.62 4.09
CA CYS A 14 1.20 10.05 4.34
C CYS A 14 2.60 10.39 4.90
N VAL A 15 3.65 9.89 4.25
CA VAL A 15 5.05 10.02 4.70
C VAL A 15 5.72 11.19 4.01
N PHE A 16 5.81 12.31 4.71
CA PHE A 16 6.45 13.56 4.24
C PHE A 16 7.41 14.08 5.30
N PRO A 17 8.65 13.53 5.43
CA PRO A 17 9.52 13.81 6.55
C PRO A 17 10.00 15.26 6.65
N LEU A 18 10.04 16.01 5.55
CA LEU A 18 10.49 17.39 5.54
C LEU A 18 9.43 18.35 6.06
N THR A 19 8.17 18.12 5.73
CA THR A 19 7.06 19.04 5.99
C THR A 19 6.11 18.55 7.08
N GLY A 20 5.98 17.23 7.27
CA GLY A 20 5.02 16.61 8.17
C GLY A 20 3.57 16.59 7.64
N TYR A 21 3.34 17.01 6.41
CA TYR A 21 2.05 16.99 5.73
C TYR A 21 2.22 16.80 4.21
N PRO A 22 1.18 16.32 3.50
CA PRO A 22 1.26 16.06 2.07
C PRO A 22 1.43 17.33 1.26
N SER A 23 2.21 17.22 0.19
CA SER A 23 2.41 18.33 -0.75
C SER A 23 1.10 18.68 -1.47
N THR A 24 0.86 19.98 -1.67
CA THR A 24 -0.19 20.50 -2.56
C THR A 24 0.35 20.87 -3.94
N ASP A 25 1.60 20.52 -4.24
CA ASP A 25 2.26 20.74 -5.52
C ASP A 25 2.08 19.52 -6.44
N VAL A 26 1.50 19.73 -7.61
CA VAL A 26 1.29 18.69 -8.64
C VAL A 26 2.62 18.10 -9.12
N GLU A 27 3.69 18.91 -9.23
CA GLU A 27 5.01 18.44 -9.67
C GLU A 27 5.61 17.42 -8.70
N GLU A 28 5.44 17.64 -7.39
CA GLU A 28 5.92 16.70 -6.40
C GLU A 28 5.19 15.35 -6.50
N TRP A 29 3.86 15.36 -6.66
CA TRP A 29 3.08 14.14 -6.87
C TRP A 29 3.40 13.48 -8.22
N ARG A 30 3.67 14.25 -9.26
CA ARG A 30 4.12 13.71 -10.55
C ARG A 30 5.46 12.99 -10.41
N ARG A 31 6.39 13.55 -9.65
CA ARG A 31 7.68 12.92 -9.32
C ARG A 31 7.45 11.58 -8.59
N ILE A 32 6.61 11.58 -7.54
CA ILE A 32 6.28 10.37 -6.77
C ILE A 32 5.68 9.30 -7.67
N PHE A 33 4.64 9.61 -8.42
CA PHE A 33 3.95 8.62 -9.27
C PHE A 33 4.81 8.14 -10.45
N THR A 34 5.64 8.99 -11.02
CA THR A 34 6.61 8.59 -12.04
C THR A 34 7.64 7.62 -11.46
N THR A 35 8.10 7.88 -10.24
CA THR A 35 8.99 6.97 -9.52
C THR A 35 8.31 5.61 -9.30
N ILE A 36 7.09 5.58 -8.76
CA ILE A 36 6.31 4.36 -8.54
C ILE A 36 6.12 3.59 -9.85
N ARG A 37 5.76 4.27 -10.94
CA ARG A 37 5.60 3.66 -12.26
C ARG A 37 6.89 3.08 -12.84
N SER A 38 8.02 3.71 -12.56
CA SER A 38 9.31 3.20 -13.02
C SER A 38 9.58 1.78 -12.52
N TYR A 39 9.11 1.44 -11.32
CA TYR A 39 9.15 0.09 -10.74
C TYR A 39 8.03 -0.85 -11.23
N GLY A 40 7.21 -0.42 -12.20
CA GLY A 40 6.17 -1.26 -12.82
C GLY A 40 4.82 -1.22 -12.11
N MET A 41 4.66 -0.41 -11.09
CA MET A 41 3.40 -0.21 -10.38
C MET A 41 2.42 0.63 -11.22
N ASN A 42 1.12 0.40 -11.00
CA ASN A 42 0.05 1.16 -11.66
C ASN A 42 -1.03 1.62 -10.68
N HIS A 43 -0.83 1.39 -9.38
CA HIS A 43 -1.84 1.62 -8.36
C HIS A 43 -1.22 2.15 -7.07
N VAL A 44 -1.92 3.11 -6.43
CA VAL A 44 -1.59 3.61 -5.08
C VAL A 44 -2.82 3.54 -4.20
N ARG A 45 -2.68 2.96 -3.03
CA ARG A 45 -3.65 2.98 -1.95
C ARG A 45 -3.21 3.98 -0.89
N PHE A 46 -4.05 4.96 -0.59
CA PHE A 46 -3.84 5.91 0.50
C PHE A 46 -4.42 5.33 1.78
N HIS A 47 -3.53 4.84 2.64
CA HIS A 47 -3.87 4.09 3.85
C HIS A 47 -4.53 4.98 4.90
N SER A 48 -5.86 4.83 5.07
CA SER A 48 -6.68 5.59 6.03
C SER A 48 -6.64 7.11 5.83
N TRP A 49 -6.49 7.58 4.59
CA TRP A 49 -6.56 9.01 4.26
C TRP A 49 -6.92 9.25 2.79
N CYS A 50 -7.35 10.47 2.49
CA CYS A 50 -7.59 10.95 1.14
C CYS A 50 -6.51 12.00 0.80
N PRO A 51 -5.78 11.87 -0.32
CA PRO A 51 -4.75 12.83 -0.70
C PRO A 51 -5.38 14.13 -1.22
N PRO A 52 -4.59 15.22 -1.33
CA PRO A 52 -5.06 16.49 -1.89
C PRO A 52 -5.26 16.40 -3.40
N GLU A 53 -6.00 17.37 -3.96
CA GLU A 53 -6.27 17.58 -5.40
C GLU A 53 -5.02 17.37 -6.28
N ALA A 54 -3.87 17.89 -5.83
CA ALA A 54 -2.60 17.77 -6.56
C ALA A 54 -2.21 16.31 -6.86
N ALA A 55 -2.54 15.38 -5.96
CA ALA A 55 -2.28 13.96 -6.18
C ALA A 55 -3.21 13.38 -7.26
N PHE A 56 -4.50 13.73 -7.24
CA PHE A 56 -5.44 13.28 -8.28
C PHE A 56 -5.07 13.81 -9.65
N THR A 57 -4.76 15.10 -9.74
CA THR A 57 -4.31 15.75 -10.99
C THR A 57 -3.05 15.04 -11.53
N ALA A 58 -2.04 14.85 -10.71
CA ALA A 58 -0.82 14.17 -11.14
C ALA A 58 -1.07 12.71 -11.53
N ALA A 59 -1.98 12.02 -10.83
CA ALA A 59 -2.34 10.64 -11.15
C ALA A 59 -3.04 10.51 -12.51
N ASP A 60 -3.93 11.44 -12.83
CA ASP A 60 -4.58 11.51 -14.14
C ASP A 60 -3.57 11.70 -15.26
N GLU A 61 -2.60 12.59 -15.09
CA GLU A 61 -1.55 12.88 -16.07
C GLU A 61 -0.56 11.72 -16.24
N VAL A 62 -0.15 11.11 -15.15
CA VAL A 62 0.81 9.99 -15.15
C VAL A 62 0.13 8.67 -15.51
N GLY A 63 -1.20 8.56 -15.32
CA GLY A 63 -1.97 7.33 -15.53
C GLY A 63 -1.82 6.33 -14.39
N MET A 64 -1.92 6.81 -13.14
CA MET A 64 -1.90 6.00 -11.91
C MET A 64 -3.34 5.75 -11.44
N TYR A 65 -3.67 4.54 -11.03
CA TYR A 65 -4.95 4.22 -10.41
C TYR A 65 -4.90 4.47 -8.91
N LEU A 66 -5.88 5.18 -8.37
CA LEU A 66 -5.92 5.55 -6.96
C LEU A 66 -7.05 4.85 -6.20
N GLN A 67 -6.73 4.45 -4.97
CA GLN A 67 -7.67 4.08 -3.91
C GLN A 67 -7.54 5.10 -2.78
N ALA A 68 -8.56 5.93 -2.59
CA ALA A 68 -8.65 6.78 -1.41
C ALA A 68 -9.42 6.06 -0.29
N GLU A 69 -9.08 6.38 0.95
CA GLU A 69 -9.76 5.85 2.13
C GLU A 69 -10.27 6.99 3.02
N LEU A 70 -11.37 6.73 3.74
CA LEU A 70 -11.76 7.59 4.83
C LEU A 70 -10.72 7.50 5.96
N PRO A 71 -10.58 8.55 6.80
CA PRO A 71 -9.65 8.55 7.91
C PRO A 71 -10.13 7.64 9.06
N MET A 72 -10.30 6.36 8.74
CA MET A 72 -10.91 5.37 9.61
C MET A 72 -9.96 4.16 9.78
N TRP A 73 -9.54 3.95 11.02
CA TRP A 73 -8.83 2.77 11.50
C TRP A 73 -9.21 2.56 12.96
N ILE A 74 -10.42 2.03 13.17
CA ILE A 74 -11.06 1.98 14.49
C ILE A 74 -11.58 0.59 14.81
N LYS A 75 -11.70 0.27 16.09
CA LYS A 75 -12.15 -1.04 16.59
C LYS A 75 -13.57 -1.03 17.17
N ASP A 76 -14.25 0.08 17.06
CA ASP A 76 -15.54 0.34 17.70
C ASP A 76 -16.54 0.99 16.75
N VAL A 77 -16.54 0.56 15.49
CA VAL A 77 -17.52 1.01 14.48
C VAL A 77 -18.92 0.84 15.02
N GLY A 78 -19.75 1.87 14.86
CA GLY A 78 -21.16 1.88 15.29
C GLY A 78 -21.40 2.35 16.74
N GLN A 79 -20.38 2.46 17.59
CA GLN A 79 -20.58 2.86 18.99
C GLN A 79 -20.95 4.34 19.15
N TYR A 80 -20.52 5.22 18.26
CA TYR A 80 -20.69 6.66 18.40
C TYR A 80 -21.41 7.25 17.17
N PRO A 81 -22.70 7.65 17.29
CA PRO A 81 -23.47 8.21 16.17
C PRO A 81 -22.80 9.41 15.50
N ALA A 82 -22.28 10.36 16.27
CA ALA A 82 -21.61 11.54 15.73
C ALA A 82 -20.38 11.21 14.87
N ARG A 83 -19.67 10.12 15.17
CA ARG A 83 -18.54 9.65 14.37
C ARG A 83 -19.03 9.04 13.06
N ARG A 84 -20.13 8.29 13.09
CA ARG A 84 -20.76 7.77 11.87
C ARG A 84 -21.20 8.90 10.95
N ASP A 85 -21.88 9.92 11.50
CA ASP A 85 -22.35 11.06 10.72
C ASP A 85 -21.16 11.84 10.10
N PHE A 86 -20.04 11.96 10.82
CA PHE A 86 -18.81 12.56 10.31
C PHE A 86 -18.25 11.75 9.12
N PHE A 87 -18.13 10.44 9.24
CA PHE A 87 -17.60 9.62 8.13
C PHE A 87 -18.51 9.61 6.91
N GLU A 88 -19.83 9.68 7.11
CA GLU A 88 -20.79 9.80 6.00
C GLU A 88 -20.64 11.14 5.28
N GLN A 89 -20.49 12.25 6.01
CA GLN A 89 -20.24 13.56 5.44
C GLN A 89 -18.90 13.62 4.70
N GLU A 90 -17.85 13.08 5.31
CA GLU A 90 -16.51 13.03 4.71
C GLU A 90 -16.51 12.18 3.41
N MET A 91 -17.23 11.06 3.40
CA MET A 91 -17.42 10.24 2.20
C MET A 91 -18.03 11.04 1.06
N TYR A 92 -19.11 11.77 1.31
CA TYR A 92 -19.73 12.61 0.28
C TYR A 92 -18.80 13.73 -0.16
N ALA A 93 -18.11 14.39 0.76
CA ALA A 93 -17.18 15.47 0.43
C ALA A 93 -16.05 14.98 -0.50
N VAL A 94 -15.46 13.82 -0.22
CA VAL A 94 -14.44 13.20 -1.07
C VAL A 94 -14.99 12.84 -2.45
N LEU A 95 -16.20 12.29 -2.53
CA LEU A 95 -16.83 11.93 -3.81
C LEU A 95 -17.23 13.14 -4.64
N GLU A 96 -17.70 14.21 -4.02
CA GLU A 96 -18.09 15.45 -4.70
C GLU A 96 -16.87 16.21 -5.19
N GLU A 97 -15.82 16.32 -4.37
CA GLU A 97 -14.61 17.08 -4.70
C GLU A 97 -13.77 16.35 -5.76
N TYR A 98 -13.49 15.06 -5.56
CA TYR A 98 -12.53 14.32 -6.39
C TYR A 98 -13.18 13.34 -7.37
N GLY A 99 -14.50 13.22 -7.36
CA GLY A 99 -15.23 12.21 -8.13
C GLY A 99 -15.06 12.32 -9.65
N ASN A 100 -14.60 13.43 -10.20
CA ASN A 100 -14.38 13.61 -11.64
C ASN A 100 -12.99 13.16 -12.12
N HIS A 101 -12.08 12.79 -11.22
CA HIS A 101 -10.77 12.29 -11.60
C HIS A 101 -10.85 10.85 -12.11
N PRO A 102 -10.44 10.55 -13.36
CA PRO A 102 -10.46 9.20 -13.91
C PRO A 102 -9.48 8.25 -13.22
N SER A 103 -8.47 8.77 -12.53
CA SER A 103 -7.56 8.00 -11.70
C SER A 103 -8.21 7.44 -10.44
N PHE A 104 -9.24 8.07 -9.92
CA PHE A 104 -9.95 7.67 -8.69
C PHE A 104 -10.90 6.50 -8.95
N ILE A 105 -10.39 5.28 -8.92
CA ILE A 105 -11.14 4.08 -9.32
C ILE A 105 -11.67 3.25 -8.14
N LEU A 106 -11.06 3.36 -6.96
CA LEU A 106 -11.43 2.59 -5.76
C LEU A 106 -11.58 3.51 -4.55
N MET A 107 -12.60 3.26 -3.73
CA MET A 107 -12.77 3.89 -2.42
C MET A 107 -13.08 2.85 -1.37
N CYS A 108 -12.46 2.99 -0.20
CA CYS A 108 -12.72 2.14 0.97
C CYS A 108 -13.01 3.00 2.20
N ASN A 109 -13.84 2.49 3.12
CA ASN A 109 -14.14 3.22 4.35
C ASN A 109 -12.96 3.27 5.33
N GLY A 110 -11.86 2.59 5.05
CA GLY A 110 -10.64 2.66 5.86
C GLY A 110 -9.98 1.31 6.09
N ASN A 111 -9.02 1.29 7.01
CA ASN A 111 -8.14 0.15 7.23
C ASN A 111 -8.55 -0.67 8.46
N GLU A 112 -8.58 -2.00 8.31
CA GLU A 112 -8.67 -2.96 9.42
C GLU A 112 -9.72 -2.60 10.49
N ASN A 113 -10.87 -2.08 10.08
CA ASN A 113 -11.93 -1.71 10.99
C ASN A 113 -12.52 -2.92 11.70
N GLU A 114 -12.92 -2.73 12.95
CA GLU A 114 -13.61 -3.73 13.78
C GLU A 114 -14.89 -3.10 14.37
N GLY A 115 -15.89 -3.92 14.75
CA GLY A 115 -17.13 -3.47 15.33
C GLY A 115 -18.33 -3.82 14.47
N ASP A 116 -19.28 -2.90 14.32
CA ASP A 116 -20.51 -3.13 13.57
C ASP A 116 -20.32 -2.94 12.06
N PHE A 117 -20.13 -4.03 11.35
CA PHE A 117 -19.96 -4.03 9.89
C PHE A 117 -21.24 -3.65 9.12
N ALA A 118 -22.43 -3.70 9.72
CA ALA A 118 -23.64 -3.20 9.07
C ALA A 118 -23.58 -1.68 8.85
N VAL A 119 -22.91 -0.95 9.73
CA VAL A 119 -22.66 0.50 9.56
C VAL A 119 -21.71 0.76 8.37
N LEU A 120 -20.66 -0.05 8.24
CA LEU A 120 -19.74 0.07 7.11
C LEU A 120 -20.40 -0.30 5.78
N GLU A 121 -21.25 -1.34 5.80
CA GLU A 121 -22.02 -1.75 4.63
C GLU A 121 -23.03 -0.68 4.19
N ASP A 122 -23.68 0.00 5.13
CA ASP A 122 -24.58 1.13 4.85
C ASP A 122 -23.84 2.28 4.15
N LEU A 123 -22.62 2.63 4.61
CA LEU A 123 -21.78 3.63 3.94
C LEU A 123 -21.42 3.20 2.51
N VAL A 124 -21.05 1.94 2.29
CA VAL A 124 -20.78 1.40 0.95
C VAL A 124 -22.00 1.55 0.04
N LYS A 125 -23.19 1.16 0.50
CA LYS A 125 -24.44 1.29 -0.28
C LYS A 125 -24.77 2.74 -0.62
N LYS A 126 -24.55 3.66 0.32
CA LYS A 126 -24.74 5.10 0.11
C LYS A 126 -23.77 5.66 -0.92
N ALA A 127 -22.48 5.28 -0.82
CA ALA A 127 -21.46 5.67 -1.79
C ALA A 127 -21.79 5.19 -3.21
N GLN A 128 -22.18 3.91 -3.35
CA GLN A 128 -22.62 3.33 -4.63
C GLN A 128 -23.83 4.04 -5.24
N ALA A 129 -24.79 4.40 -4.39
CA ALA A 129 -25.99 5.13 -4.85
C ALA A 129 -25.68 6.58 -5.26
N HIS A 130 -24.69 7.21 -4.62
CA HIS A 130 -24.28 8.58 -4.90
C HIS A 130 -23.41 8.66 -6.16
N ASP A 131 -22.43 7.76 -6.31
CA ASP A 131 -21.50 7.75 -7.44
C ASP A 131 -21.14 6.31 -7.88
N GLY A 132 -21.75 5.84 -8.95
CA GLY A 132 -21.51 4.49 -9.51
C GLY A 132 -20.30 4.39 -10.45
N ARG A 133 -19.42 5.40 -10.52
CA ARG A 133 -18.27 5.40 -11.46
C ARG A 133 -17.06 4.63 -10.99
N ARG A 134 -16.98 4.26 -9.71
CA ARG A 134 -15.89 3.54 -9.06
C ARG A 134 -16.38 2.37 -8.24
N LEU A 135 -15.46 1.56 -7.74
CA LEU A 135 -15.77 0.45 -6.87
C LEU A 135 -15.54 0.82 -5.40
N TYR A 136 -16.35 0.22 -4.52
CA TYR A 136 -16.38 0.51 -3.09
C TYR A 136 -16.19 -0.74 -2.25
N SER A 137 -15.55 -0.59 -1.08
CA SER A 137 -15.35 -1.63 -0.09
C SER A 137 -15.49 -1.09 1.33
N ALA A 138 -15.99 -1.93 2.24
CA ALA A 138 -16.28 -1.57 3.62
C ALA A 138 -15.03 -1.38 4.48
N SER A 139 -14.02 -2.21 4.27
CA SER A 139 -12.76 -2.12 5.01
C SER A 139 -11.66 -2.87 4.26
N THR A 140 -10.45 -2.36 4.30
CA THR A 140 -9.29 -3.16 3.91
C THR A 140 -8.97 -4.14 5.03
N ALA A 141 -8.76 -5.40 4.66
CA ALA A 141 -8.66 -6.55 5.57
C ALA A 141 -9.90 -6.74 6.48
N ARG A 142 -9.83 -7.68 7.40
CA ARG A 142 -10.84 -8.08 8.37
C ARG A 142 -12.05 -8.76 7.74
N THR A 143 -13.15 -8.05 7.50
CA THR A 143 -14.42 -8.64 7.12
C THR A 143 -14.89 -8.15 5.77
N HIS A 144 -15.28 -9.09 4.93
CA HIS A 144 -16.01 -8.83 3.69
C HIS A 144 -17.50 -8.67 4.01
N VAL A 145 -18.16 -7.66 3.43
CA VAL A 145 -19.60 -7.45 3.50
C VAL A 145 -20.27 -7.68 2.13
N PRO A 146 -21.57 -8.05 2.10
CA PRO A 146 -22.24 -8.33 0.81
C PRO A 146 -22.25 -7.19 -0.20
N ALA A 147 -22.15 -5.93 0.26
CA ALA A 147 -22.13 -4.76 -0.60
C ALA A 147 -20.75 -4.44 -1.22
N ASP A 148 -19.68 -5.12 -0.80
CA ASP A 148 -18.34 -4.90 -1.36
C ASP A 148 -18.31 -5.23 -2.85
N GLN A 149 -17.66 -4.37 -3.63
CA GLN A 149 -17.42 -4.56 -5.07
C GLN A 149 -15.98 -4.99 -5.37
N PHE A 150 -15.10 -4.91 -4.40
CA PHE A 150 -13.77 -5.50 -4.35
C PHE A 150 -13.43 -5.79 -2.89
N TYR A 151 -12.49 -6.68 -2.66
CA TYR A 151 -12.05 -7.00 -1.31
C TYR A 151 -10.53 -6.97 -1.21
N THR A 152 -10.01 -6.21 -0.27
CA THR A 152 -8.58 -6.16 0.01
C THR A 152 -8.30 -6.98 1.26
N SER A 153 -7.55 -8.08 1.11
CA SER A 153 -7.29 -9.00 2.22
C SER A 153 -5.91 -9.62 2.15
N HIS A 154 -5.35 -9.95 3.30
CA HIS A 154 -4.17 -10.79 3.42
C HIS A 154 -4.50 -12.21 3.94
N VAL A 155 -5.79 -12.53 4.07
CA VAL A 155 -6.25 -13.85 4.51
C VAL A 155 -7.24 -14.43 3.51
N THR A 156 -7.10 -15.71 3.21
CA THR A 156 -8.08 -16.52 2.48
C THR A 156 -8.62 -17.61 3.40
N GLU A 157 -9.62 -18.36 2.96
CA GLU A 157 -10.12 -19.53 3.69
C GLU A 157 -9.04 -20.57 4.02
N LYS A 158 -7.95 -20.60 3.24
CA LYS A 158 -6.85 -21.56 3.41
C LYS A 158 -5.60 -20.94 4.03
N GLY A 159 -5.67 -19.70 4.54
CA GLY A 159 -4.57 -19.03 5.20
C GLY A 159 -4.18 -17.66 4.60
N TRP A 160 -3.02 -17.18 4.98
CA TRP A 160 -2.53 -15.86 4.61
C TRP A 160 -2.13 -15.80 3.13
N ILE A 161 -2.54 -14.75 2.43
CA ILE A 161 -2.08 -14.44 1.07
C ILE A 161 -0.60 -14.03 1.07
N THR A 162 -0.10 -13.58 2.20
CA THR A 162 1.28 -13.15 2.37
C THR A 162 2.19 -14.32 2.74
N VAL A 163 3.49 -14.19 2.44
CA VAL A 163 4.53 -15.22 2.63
C VAL A 163 4.84 -15.52 4.10
N TYR A 164 4.04 -15.06 5.05
CA TYR A 164 4.39 -15.13 6.48
C TYR A 164 4.42 -16.54 7.07
N GLU A 165 3.54 -17.42 6.63
CA GLU A 165 3.32 -18.72 7.28
C GLU A 165 3.53 -19.92 6.36
N GLY A 166 3.95 -19.68 5.12
CA GLY A 166 4.20 -20.76 4.17
C GLY A 166 5.48 -21.51 4.47
N LYS A 167 5.50 -22.82 4.23
CA LYS A 167 6.75 -23.56 4.08
C LYS A 167 7.55 -22.89 2.95
N PRO A 168 8.89 -22.86 3.03
CA PRO A 168 9.70 -22.39 1.92
C PRO A 168 9.32 -23.16 0.65
N SER A 169 8.78 -22.47 -0.33
CA SER A 169 8.31 -23.04 -1.59
C SER A 169 8.37 -21.95 -2.65
N THR A 170 8.80 -22.33 -3.83
CA THR A 170 8.72 -21.51 -5.04
C THR A 170 7.43 -21.80 -5.83
N ASP A 171 6.64 -22.77 -5.38
CA ASP A 171 5.41 -23.21 -6.04
C ASP A 171 4.19 -22.75 -5.23
N TRP A 172 3.88 -21.45 -5.36
CA TRP A 172 2.76 -20.83 -4.67
C TRP A 172 1.65 -20.56 -5.67
N ASP A 173 0.63 -21.38 -5.63
CA ASP A 173 -0.60 -21.13 -6.36
C ASP A 173 -1.63 -20.50 -5.41
N ARG A 174 -1.99 -19.24 -5.67
CA ARG A 174 -2.96 -18.46 -4.87
C ARG A 174 -4.37 -18.47 -5.45
N ASN A 175 -4.69 -19.42 -6.28
CA ASN A 175 -6.03 -19.59 -6.87
C ASN A 175 -7.13 -19.86 -5.83
N GLU A 176 -6.77 -19.94 -4.58
CA GLU A 176 -7.63 -20.36 -3.48
C GLU A 176 -8.38 -19.21 -2.79
N THR A 177 -8.25 -17.98 -3.27
CA THR A 177 -9.03 -16.81 -2.80
C THR A 177 -10.50 -16.86 -3.22
N SER A 178 -10.97 -17.99 -3.67
CA SER A 178 -12.09 -18.13 -4.59
C SER A 178 -13.48 -18.26 -3.99
N ALA A 179 -13.64 -18.22 -2.69
CA ALA A 179 -14.98 -18.19 -2.07
C ALA A 179 -15.63 -16.79 -2.08
N ILE A 180 -14.88 -15.76 -2.50
CA ILE A 180 -15.36 -14.39 -2.59
C ILE A 180 -15.66 -14.08 -4.04
N ASP A 181 -16.89 -13.67 -4.33
CA ASP A 181 -17.38 -13.43 -5.69
C ASP A 181 -16.94 -12.07 -6.31
N VAL A 182 -16.13 -11.31 -5.59
CA VAL A 182 -15.57 -10.03 -6.06
C VAL A 182 -14.06 -10.13 -6.24
N PRO A 183 -13.43 -9.24 -7.04
CA PRO A 183 -11.98 -9.20 -7.16
C PRO A 183 -11.29 -9.05 -5.81
N VAL A 184 -10.31 -9.91 -5.53
CA VAL A 184 -9.52 -9.86 -4.29
C VAL A 184 -8.16 -9.23 -4.59
N ILE A 185 -7.80 -8.21 -3.83
CA ILE A 185 -6.50 -7.54 -3.88
C ILE A 185 -5.71 -7.96 -2.65
N ALA A 186 -4.50 -8.45 -2.83
CA ALA A 186 -3.64 -8.85 -1.72
C ALA A 186 -3.19 -7.61 -0.92
N HIS A 187 -3.50 -7.61 0.38
CA HIS A 187 -3.28 -6.51 1.31
C HIS A 187 -1.87 -6.53 1.90
N GLU A 188 -1.20 -5.39 1.91
CA GLU A 188 0.07 -5.15 2.62
C GLU A 188 1.12 -6.24 2.42
N THR A 189 1.33 -6.63 1.18
CA THR A 189 2.30 -7.68 0.86
C THR A 189 3.75 -7.21 1.05
N GLY A 190 4.69 -8.14 1.23
CA GLY A 190 6.10 -7.83 1.30
C GLY A 190 6.56 -7.20 2.62
N GLN A 191 5.91 -7.49 3.74
CA GLN A 191 6.26 -6.96 5.07
C GLN A 191 7.55 -7.61 5.63
N ARG A 192 8.65 -7.54 4.89
CA ARG A 192 9.96 -8.05 5.32
C ARG A 192 10.91 -6.88 5.51
N CYS A 193 11.27 -6.64 6.78
CA CYS A 193 12.15 -5.54 7.14
C CYS A 193 13.60 -5.85 6.79
N MET A 194 14.28 -4.86 6.23
CA MET A 194 15.72 -4.88 6.08
C MET A 194 16.40 -4.09 7.21
N TYR A 195 17.70 -4.25 7.35
CA TYR A 195 18.48 -3.42 8.26
C TYR A 195 18.54 -1.97 7.72
N PRO A 196 18.47 -0.93 8.58
CA PRO A 196 18.45 0.45 8.10
C PRO A 196 19.77 0.88 7.46
N ASN A 197 19.68 1.74 6.45
CA ASN A 197 20.80 2.46 5.90
C ASN A 197 21.03 3.76 6.69
N PHE A 198 22.08 3.83 7.50
CA PHE A 198 22.32 5.00 8.34
C PHE A 198 22.73 6.27 7.57
N ASP A 199 23.10 6.16 6.30
CA ASP A 199 23.35 7.32 5.45
C ASP A 199 22.08 8.15 5.18
N GLU A 200 20.90 7.54 5.35
CA GLU A 200 19.61 8.23 5.18
C GLU A 200 19.33 9.24 6.31
N ILE A 201 19.93 9.07 7.50
CA ILE A 201 19.75 9.99 8.64
C ILE A 201 19.95 11.44 8.27
N LYS A 202 20.97 11.74 7.43
CA LYS A 202 21.30 13.09 7.00
C LYS A 202 20.23 13.76 6.13
N LYS A 203 19.28 12.99 5.57
CA LYS A 203 18.19 13.50 4.76
C LYS A 203 17.03 14.05 5.61
N TYR A 204 16.94 13.67 6.87
CA TYR A 204 15.90 14.11 7.80
C TYR A 204 16.22 15.52 8.32
N THR A 205 16.06 16.51 7.47
CA THR A 205 16.37 17.93 7.77
C THR A 205 15.11 18.76 8.07
N GLY A 206 13.92 18.12 8.07
CA GLY A 206 12.64 18.76 8.28
C GLY A 206 12.07 18.50 9.66
N VAL A 207 10.74 18.30 9.73
CA VAL A 207 9.99 18.16 11.00
C VAL A 207 10.03 16.75 11.58
N VAL A 208 10.32 15.73 10.77
CA VAL A 208 10.47 14.34 11.25
C VAL A 208 11.95 14.04 11.48
N GLU A 209 12.25 13.44 12.64
CA GLU A 209 13.59 12.99 13.00
C GLU A 209 13.79 11.52 12.65
N ALA A 210 15.02 11.13 12.29
CA ALA A 210 15.39 9.74 12.02
C ALA A 210 15.64 8.93 13.32
N ARG A 211 14.85 9.16 14.37
CA ARG A 211 15.10 8.62 15.72
C ARG A 211 15.22 7.11 15.77
N ASN A 212 14.41 6.41 14.99
CA ASN A 212 14.48 4.95 14.85
C ASN A 212 15.86 4.50 14.34
N MET A 213 16.38 5.11 13.26
CA MET A 213 17.69 4.78 12.70
C MET A 213 18.82 5.12 13.67
N GLU A 214 18.71 6.25 14.37
CA GLU A 214 19.69 6.63 15.39
C GLU A 214 19.77 5.59 16.51
N VAL A 215 18.62 5.10 17.00
CA VAL A 215 18.56 4.04 18.02
C VAL A 215 19.21 2.74 17.52
N PHE A 216 18.97 2.35 16.27
CA PHE A 216 19.64 1.19 15.67
C PHE A 216 21.16 1.39 15.61
N ARG A 217 21.61 2.56 15.15
CA ARG A 217 23.04 2.91 15.07
C ARG A 217 23.72 2.90 16.43
N GLU A 218 23.09 3.51 17.46
CA GLU A 218 23.59 3.53 18.84
C GLU A 218 23.72 2.12 19.42
N ARG A 219 22.72 1.27 19.18
CA ARG A 219 22.73 -0.13 19.64
C ARG A 219 23.85 -0.93 18.95
N LEU A 220 23.98 -0.78 17.65
CA LEU A 220 25.03 -1.48 16.89
C LEU A 220 26.44 -1.03 17.35
N ALA A 221 26.63 0.27 17.59
CA ALA A 221 27.88 0.80 18.12
C ALA A 221 28.22 0.22 19.50
N ARG A 222 27.24 0.11 20.40
CA ARG A 222 27.43 -0.50 21.73
C ARG A 222 27.87 -1.96 21.69
N HIS A 223 27.50 -2.69 20.64
CA HIS A 223 27.94 -4.06 20.41
C HIS A 223 29.26 -4.14 19.61
N GLY A 224 29.93 -3.00 19.30
CA GLY A 224 31.19 -2.97 18.56
C GLY A 224 31.06 -3.34 17.08
N MET A 225 29.83 -3.37 16.53
CA MET A 225 29.54 -3.90 15.20
C MET A 225 29.21 -2.81 14.17
N LEU A 226 29.41 -1.53 14.49
CA LEU A 226 29.02 -0.43 13.59
C LEU A 226 29.70 -0.52 12.22
N HIS A 227 30.91 -1.08 12.15
CA HIS A 227 31.65 -1.28 10.91
C HIS A 227 31.00 -2.31 9.96
N GLN A 228 30.02 -3.10 10.43
CA GLN A 228 29.28 -4.09 9.63
C GLN A 228 27.89 -3.57 9.20
N ALA A 229 27.56 -2.30 9.48
CA ALA A 229 26.23 -1.77 9.21
C ALA A 229 25.82 -1.89 7.73
N ASP A 230 26.74 -1.59 6.81
CA ASP A 230 26.50 -1.69 5.37
C ASP A 230 26.31 -3.16 4.92
N ASP A 231 27.07 -4.08 5.48
CA ASP A 231 26.91 -5.53 5.19
C ASP A 231 25.52 -6.01 5.61
N PHE A 232 25.07 -5.63 6.80
CA PHE A 232 23.71 -5.98 7.27
C PHE A 232 22.62 -5.37 6.39
N PHE A 233 22.76 -4.10 6.03
CA PHE A 233 21.83 -3.45 5.13
C PHE A 233 21.78 -4.15 3.77
N ARG A 234 22.91 -4.39 3.13
CA ARG A 234 22.97 -5.02 1.80
C ARG A 234 22.47 -6.45 1.82
N ALA A 235 22.86 -7.25 2.81
CA ALA A 235 22.44 -8.65 2.89
C ALA A 235 20.92 -8.77 3.12
N THR A 236 20.38 -8.03 4.08
CA THR A 236 18.94 -8.06 4.37
C THR A 236 18.12 -7.42 3.26
N GLY A 237 18.61 -6.34 2.65
CA GLY A 237 17.98 -5.68 1.51
C GLY A 237 17.90 -6.59 0.28
N ALA A 238 18.99 -7.29 -0.06
CA ALA A 238 19.00 -8.27 -1.14
C ALA A 238 17.98 -9.39 -0.90
N HIS A 239 17.90 -9.88 0.36
CA HIS A 239 16.91 -10.89 0.73
C HIS A 239 15.48 -10.36 0.58
N THR A 240 15.20 -9.13 1.03
CA THR A 240 13.89 -8.48 0.88
C THR A 240 13.49 -8.37 -0.59
N VAL A 241 14.40 -7.99 -1.48
CA VAL A 241 14.14 -7.93 -2.94
C VAL A 241 13.74 -9.28 -3.50
N LEU A 242 14.40 -10.37 -3.10
CA LEU A 242 14.03 -11.73 -3.52
C LEU A 242 12.64 -12.13 -3.02
N GLN A 243 12.29 -11.72 -1.80
CA GLN A 243 10.96 -11.97 -1.24
C GLN A 243 9.87 -11.17 -1.97
N TYR A 244 10.12 -9.92 -2.36
CA TYR A 244 9.20 -9.16 -3.20
C TYR A 244 8.95 -9.86 -4.54
N LYS A 245 10.03 -10.34 -5.19
CA LYS A 245 9.91 -11.10 -6.43
C LYS A 245 8.99 -12.32 -6.25
N GLU A 246 9.23 -13.13 -5.24
CA GLU A 246 8.44 -14.34 -4.96
C GLU A 246 6.96 -14.01 -4.71
N VAL A 247 6.67 -13.00 -3.88
CA VAL A 247 5.30 -12.56 -3.58
C VAL A 247 4.60 -12.07 -4.86
N ASN A 248 5.24 -11.18 -5.60
CA ASN A 248 4.67 -10.62 -6.83
C ASN A 248 4.34 -11.72 -7.84
N GLU A 249 5.27 -12.63 -8.09
CA GLU A 249 5.08 -13.73 -9.04
C GLU A 249 3.99 -14.70 -8.57
N SER A 250 3.89 -15.00 -7.27
CA SER A 250 2.85 -15.88 -6.74
C SER A 250 1.45 -15.30 -6.96
N LEU A 251 1.31 -13.97 -6.79
CA LEU A 251 0.04 -13.27 -6.98
C LEU A 251 -0.30 -13.11 -8.47
N LEU A 252 0.70 -12.92 -9.32
CA LEU A 252 0.51 -12.87 -10.77
C LEU A 252 0.14 -14.25 -11.37
N ARG A 253 0.55 -15.35 -10.74
CA ARG A 253 0.12 -16.71 -11.13
C ARG A 253 -1.32 -17.01 -10.76
N SER A 254 -1.90 -16.27 -9.81
CA SER A 254 -3.28 -16.47 -9.37
C SER A 254 -4.29 -15.91 -10.35
N SER A 255 -5.08 -16.76 -10.98
CA SER A 255 -6.12 -16.37 -11.95
C SER A 255 -7.26 -15.55 -11.36
N LYS A 256 -7.42 -15.55 -10.04
CA LYS A 256 -8.47 -14.81 -9.32
C LYS A 256 -7.98 -13.59 -8.57
N SER A 257 -6.68 -13.31 -8.60
CA SER A 257 -6.13 -12.10 -8.02
C SER A 257 -6.50 -10.88 -8.85
N GLY A 258 -7.15 -9.90 -8.24
CA GLY A 258 -7.38 -8.57 -8.82
C GLY A 258 -6.14 -7.68 -8.74
N GLY A 259 -5.16 -8.08 -7.94
CA GLY A 259 -3.94 -7.32 -7.74
C GLY A 259 -3.28 -7.54 -6.39
N PHE A 260 -2.32 -6.68 -6.09
CA PHE A 260 -1.64 -6.62 -4.80
C PHE A 260 -1.31 -5.17 -4.42
N GLN A 261 -1.12 -4.95 -3.14
CA GLN A 261 -0.68 -3.68 -2.56
C GLN A 261 0.52 -3.98 -1.65
N LEU A 262 1.72 -3.61 -2.08
CA LEU A 262 2.90 -3.72 -1.22
C LEU A 262 2.72 -2.80 0.01
N LEU A 263 3.13 -3.26 1.18
CA LEU A 263 3.11 -2.42 2.39
C LEU A 263 3.89 -1.13 2.18
N GLY A 264 5.05 -1.20 1.52
CA GLY A 264 5.79 -0.02 1.14
C GLY A 264 6.79 -0.29 0.02
N LEU A 265 6.67 0.46 -1.08
CA LEU A 265 7.79 0.70 -1.96
C LEU A 265 8.74 1.71 -1.31
N GLN A 266 8.17 2.67 -0.58
CA GLN A 266 8.79 3.66 0.30
C GLN A 266 8.84 3.14 1.75
N ASP A 267 9.87 3.50 2.50
CA ASP A 267 9.90 3.24 3.94
C ASP A 267 8.83 4.01 4.69
N PHE A 268 8.28 3.37 5.73
CA PHE A 268 7.32 3.97 6.63
C PHE A 268 7.92 4.19 8.03
N PRO A 269 8.52 5.35 8.32
CA PRO A 269 9.16 5.62 9.61
C PRO A 269 8.19 5.62 10.80
N GLY A 270 6.89 5.73 10.59
CA GLY A 270 5.87 5.71 11.64
C GLY A 270 5.79 4.40 12.43
N GLN A 271 6.25 3.27 11.87
CA GLN A 271 6.31 1.98 12.56
C GLN A 271 7.70 1.65 13.14
N GLY A 272 8.57 2.61 13.29
CA GLY A 272 9.86 2.46 13.95
C GLY A 272 10.85 1.51 13.29
N SER A 273 10.51 0.24 13.12
CA SER A 273 11.34 -0.80 12.50
C SER A 273 10.86 -1.27 11.13
N ALA A 274 9.89 -0.60 10.53
CA ALA A 274 9.30 -1.00 9.25
C ALA A 274 10.12 -0.50 8.05
N PHE A 275 11.40 -0.86 7.98
CA PHE A 275 12.27 -0.61 6.82
C PHE A 275 11.98 -1.63 5.72
N VAL A 276 10.79 -1.57 5.13
CA VAL A 276 10.33 -2.50 4.11
C VAL A 276 10.52 -1.98 2.70
N GLY A 277 10.66 -0.66 2.55
CA GLY A 277 10.81 0.00 1.25
C GLY A 277 12.14 -0.31 0.57
N ILE A 278 12.10 -0.55 -0.72
CA ILE A 278 13.31 -0.52 -1.58
C ILE A 278 13.70 0.92 -1.94
N LEU A 279 12.80 1.85 -1.68
CA LEU A 279 13.03 3.30 -1.65
C LEU A 279 13.04 3.77 -0.20
N ASP A 280 13.76 4.85 0.07
CA ASP A 280 13.75 5.50 1.36
C ASP A 280 12.47 6.34 1.58
N ALA A 281 12.36 6.99 2.74
CA ALA A 281 11.19 7.80 3.08
C ALA A 281 11.01 9.06 2.19
N PHE A 282 11.97 9.35 1.30
CA PHE A 282 11.96 10.48 0.36
C PHE A 282 11.68 10.05 -1.08
N TRP A 283 11.30 8.80 -1.31
CA TRP A 283 11.11 8.19 -2.63
C TRP A 283 12.42 8.09 -3.45
N GLU A 284 13.57 8.04 -2.79
CA GLU A 284 14.86 7.84 -3.43
C GLU A 284 15.33 6.39 -3.30
N SER A 285 16.02 5.92 -4.34
CA SER A 285 16.51 4.52 -4.37
C SER A 285 17.56 4.27 -3.29
N LYS A 286 17.42 3.17 -2.57
CA LYS A 286 18.44 2.66 -1.65
C LYS A 286 19.58 1.91 -2.34
N GLY A 287 19.57 1.79 -3.67
CA GLY A 287 20.58 1.09 -4.44
C GLY A 287 20.54 -0.44 -4.34
N LEU A 288 19.44 -1.01 -3.85
CA LEU A 288 19.29 -2.46 -3.66
C LEU A 288 18.85 -3.18 -4.94
N VAL A 289 18.01 -2.52 -5.74
CA VAL A 289 17.47 -3.05 -7.00
C VAL A 289 17.16 -1.89 -7.93
N THR A 290 17.46 -2.06 -9.22
CA THR A 290 17.05 -1.06 -10.23
C THR A 290 15.58 -1.22 -10.60
N PRO A 291 14.93 -0.17 -11.12
CA PRO A 291 13.57 -0.27 -11.63
C PRO A 291 13.40 -1.37 -12.70
N GLU A 292 14.36 -1.51 -13.62
CA GLU A 292 14.34 -2.53 -14.67
C GLU A 292 14.33 -3.94 -14.07
N LYS A 293 15.20 -4.18 -13.08
CA LYS A 293 15.29 -5.48 -12.40
C LYS A 293 14.04 -5.80 -11.60
N PHE A 294 13.46 -4.84 -10.89
CA PHE A 294 12.22 -5.03 -10.15
C PHE A 294 11.04 -5.36 -11.08
N ARG A 295 11.00 -4.74 -12.27
CA ARG A 295 9.98 -4.98 -13.28
C ARG A 295 10.00 -6.39 -13.86
N GLU A 296 11.04 -7.18 -13.67
CA GLU A 296 11.02 -8.61 -14.04
C GLU A 296 9.89 -9.36 -13.34
N SER A 297 9.48 -8.92 -12.13
CA SER A 297 8.35 -9.49 -11.36
C SER A 297 7.18 -8.52 -11.18
N CYS A 298 7.27 -7.30 -11.71
CA CYS A 298 6.25 -6.27 -11.54
C CYS A 298 6.11 -5.44 -12.82
N ALA A 299 5.47 -6.00 -13.84
CA ALA A 299 5.24 -5.35 -15.12
C ALA A 299 3.90 -5.80 -15.72
N PRO A 300 3.38 -5.13 -16.77
CA PRO A 300 2.18 -5.60 -17.48
C PRO A 300 2.31 -7.00 -18.08
N THR A 301 3.53 -7.41 -18.39
CA THR A 301 3.85 -8.78 -18.85
C THR A 301 5.03 -9.29 -18.05
N VAL A 302 4.86 -10.43 -17.39
CA VAL A 302 5.88 -11.11 -16.59
C VAL A 302 5.97 -12.57 -17.03
N LEU A 303 7.19 -13.06 -17.18
CA LEU A 303 7.44 -14.48 -17.44
C LEU A 303 7.43 -15.23 -16.10
N LEU A 304 6.45 -16.11 -15.94
CA LEU A 304 6.26 -16.88 -14.71
C LEU A 304 6.66 -18.34 -14.97
N ALA A 305 7.53 -18.87 -14.11
CA ALA A 305 7.86 -20.29 -14.06
C ALA A 305 7.12 -20.98 -12.93
N ARG A 306 6.84 -22.29 -13.10
CA ARG A 306 6.37 -23.22 -12.07
C ARG A 306 7.46 -24.19 -11.73
#